data_e57095eb05965ff5f391ae37ba28fa90
#
_entry.id   e57095eb05965ff5f391ae37ba28fa90
#
_cell.length_a   1.000
_cell.length_b   1.000
_cell.length_c   1.000
_cell.angle_alpha   90.00
_cell.angle_beta   90.00
_cell.angle_gamma   90.00
#
_symmetry.space_group_name_H-M   'P 1'
#
loop_
_entity.id
_entity.type
_entity.pdbx_description
1 polymer ?
#
loop_
_entity_poly.entity_id
_entity_poly.type
_entity_poly.pdbx_seq_one_letter_code
_entity_poly.pdbx_strand_id
1 'polypeptide(L)'
;FIQFGHNDEKKEDPARYTDPASSFRENLRLFVETARSRKACPVLITPLERRCFEDETHLGPGAHGEYVEAMKQVALEWNVPLVDLHGMSRTALEEAREMKSRSWYMYFEQGEYDEHPEESRDNTHLRYAGAVKFAGLIARGLRELGGIYGEMILDMK
;
A
#
# COMPACT_ATOMS: atom_id res chain seq x y z
N PHE A 1 0.03 -10.54 -6.92
CA PHE A 1 -0.46 -9.45 -6.06
C PHE A 1 -0.73 -8.23 -6.92
N ILE A 2 -1.84 -7.53 -6.65
CA ILE A 2 -2.29 -6.34 -7.38
C ILE A 2 -2.45 -5.21 -6.37
N GLN A 3 -1.59 -4.18 -6.47
CA GLN A 3 -1.58 -3.01 -5.60
C GLN A 3 -1.42 -1.75 -6.44
N PHE A 4 -2.42 -0.89 -6.45
CA PHE A 4 -2.46 0.39 -7.17
C PHE A 4 -3.16 1.45 -6.31
N GLY A 5 -3.17 2.71 -6.75
CA GLY A 5 -3.82 3.84 -6.09
C GLY A 5 -2.94 5.07 -5.95
N HIS A 6 -1.66 4.92 -5.59
CA HIS A 6 -0.75 6.05 -5.35
C HIS A 6 -0.57 7.01 -6.53
N ASN A 7 -0.51 6.47 -7.76
CA ASN A 7 -0.38 7.30 -8.96
C ASN A 7 -1.74 7.63 -9.57
N ASP A 8 -2.70 6.76 -9.34
CA ASP A 8 -4.07 6.89 -9.86
C ASP A 8 -4.78 8.15 -9.34
N GLU A 9 -4.44 8.60 -8.14
CA GLU A 9 -5.02 9.80 -7.51
C GLU A 9 -4.47 11.15 -8.01
N LYS A 10 -3.47 11.14 -8.91
CA LYS A 10 -2.81 12.37 -9.41
C LYS A 10 -3.64 13.04 -10.48
N LYS A 11 -4.66 13.80 -10.08
CA LYS A 11 -5.60 14.50 -10.97
C LYS A 11 -4.91 15.47 -11.94
N GLU A 12 -3.75 16.00 -11.55
CA GLU A 12 -2.92 16.89 -12.36
C GLU A 12 -2.12 16.18 -13.46
N ASP A 13 -2.05 14.85 -13.43
CA ASP A 13 -1.35 14.02 -14.41
C ASP A 13 -2.33 13.09 -15.15
N PRO A 14 -2.92 13.53 -16.28
CA PRO A 14 -3.92 12.74 -17.00
C PRO A 14 -3.40 11.38 -17.52
N ALA A 15 -2.08 11.21 -17.63
CA ALA A 15 -1.48 9.95 -18.05
C ALA A 15 -1.50 8.89 -16.95
N ARG A 16 -1.67 9.29 -15.71
CA ARG A 16 -1.69 8.41 -14.51
C ARG A 16 -3.04 8.37 -13.84
N TYR A 17 -3.77 9.49 -13.87
CA TYR A 17 -5.05 9.61 -13.18
C TYR A 17 -6.06 8.61 -13.70
N THR A 18 -6.73 7.93 -12.77
CA THR A 18 -7.93 7.15 -13.03
C THR A 18 -9.00 7.48 -12.01
N ASP A 19 -10.23 7.65 -12.46
CA ASP A 19 -11.36 7.98 -11.58
C ASP A 19 -11.72 6.79 -10.69
N PRO A 20 -11.77 6.95 -9.34
CA PRO A 20 -12.03 5.85 -8.40
C PRO A 20 -13.43 5.25 -8.53
N ALA A 21 -14.42 6.00 -9.03
CA ALA A 21 -15.78 5.50 -9.22
C ALA A 21 -15.96 4.72 -10.52
N SER A 22 -15.05 4.86 -11.49
CA SER A 22 -15.18 4.26 -12.83
C SER A 22 -13.90 3.56 -13.29
N SER A 23 -12.99 4.28 -13.96
CA SER A 23 -11.84 3.69 -14.67
C SER A 23 -10.85 2.95 -13.77
N PHE A 24 -10.64 3.38 -12.53
CA PHE A 24 -9.81 2.64 -11.57
C PHE A 24 -10.40 1.25 -11.28
N ARG A 25 -11.71 1.17 -11.05
CA ARG A 25 -12.41 -0.10 -10.80
C ARG A 25 -12.40 -1.01 -12.03
N GLU A 26 -12.57 -0.43 -13.23
CA GLU A 26 -12.49 -1.17 -14.49
C GLU A 26 -11.09 -1.77 -14.70
N ASN A 27 -10.04 -1.00 -14.44
CA ASN A 27 -8.66 -1.47 -14.52
C ASN A 27 -8.39 -2.61 -13.52
N LEU A 28 -8.85 -2.50 -12.27
CA LEU A 28 -8.71 -3.58 -11.29
C LEU A 28 -9.40 -4.87 -11.75
N ARG A 29 -10.61 -4.77 -12.30
CA ARG A 29 -11.33 -5.92 -12.86
C ARG A 29 -10.55 -6.57 -14.00
N LEU A 30 -10.03 -5.77 -14.92
CA LEU A 30 -9.20 -6.25 -16.04
C LEU A 30 -7.94 -6.98 -15.54
N PHE A 31 -7.25 -6.47 -14.52
CA PHE A 31 -6.10 -7.14 -13.93
C PHE A 31 -6.49 -8.46 -13.28
N VAL A 32 -7.61 -8.52 -12.57
CA VAL A 32 -8.13 -9.75 -11.97
C VAL A 32 -8.49 -10.79 -13.03
N GLU A 33 -9.19 -10.39 -14.09
CA GLU A 33 -9.54 -11.26 -15.21
C GLU A 33 -8.30 -11.79 -15.92
N THR A 34 -7.33 -10.91 -16.19
CA THR A 34 -6.06 -11.27 -16.82
C THR A 34 -5.31 -12.30 -15.99
N ALA A 35 -5.22 -12.10 -14.67
CA ALA A 35 -4.60 -13.07 -13.78
C ALA A 35 -5.32 -14.43 -13.80
N ARG A 36 -6.64 -14.42 -13.69
CA ARG A 36 -7.47 -15.65 -13.70
C ARG A 36 -7.38 -16.39 -15.03
N SER A 37 -7.33 -15.69 -16.16
CA SER A 37 -7.18 -16.30 -17.50
C SER A 37 -5.83 -17.05 -17.63
N ARG A 38 -4.83 -16.66 -16.85
CA ARG A 38 -3.53 -17.32 -16.75
C ARG A 38 -3.46 -18.35 -15.62
N LYS A 39 -4.60 -18.72 -15.03
CA LYS A 39 -4.72 -19.67 -13.91
C LYS A 39 -3.97 -19.19 -12.64
N ALA A 40 -3.74 -17.89 -12.49
CA ALA A 40 -3.21 -17.32 -11.28
C ALA A 40 -4.32 -17.03 -10.26
N CYS A 41 -3.97 -16.99 -8.99
CA CYS A 41 -4.86 -16.65 -7.88
C CYS A 41 -4.59 -15.19 -7.47
N PRO A 42 -5.33 -14.19 -7.99
CA PRO A 42 -5.10 -12.79 -7.67
C PRO A 42 -5.45 -12.49 -6.22
N VAL A 43 -4.67 -11.61 -5.61
CA VAL A 43 -4.95 -10.95 -4.32
C VAL A 43 -4.85 -9.46 -4.53
N LEU A 44 -5.89 -8.71 -4.15
CA LEU A 44 -5.85 -7.27 -4.09
C LEU A 44 -5.19 -6.82 -2.77
N ILE A 45 -4.35 -5.79 -2.85
CA ILE A 45 -3.71 -5.19 -1.68
C ILE A 45 -3.99 -3.69 -1.73
N THR A 46 -4.66 -3.14 -0.70
CA THR A 46 -4.94 -1.71 -0.66
C THR A 46 -3.64 -0.89 -0.62
N PRO A 47 -3.61 0.35 -1.16
CA PRO A 47 -2.41 1.16 -1.17
C PRO A 47 -1.89 1.40 0.25
N LEU A 48 -0.56 1.44 0.40
CA LEU A 48 0.11 1.76 1.65
C LEU A 48 -0.26 3.18 2.11
N GLU A 49 -0.52 3.37 3.40
CA GLU A 49 -0.78 4.72 3.95
C GLU A 49 0.45 5.62 3.83
N ARG A 50 0.22 6.88 3.48
CA ARG A 50 1.27 7.91 3.49
C ARG A 50 1.52 8.40 4.92
N ARG A 51 2.78 8.74 5.18
CA ARG A 51 3.20 9.23 6.50
C ARG A 51 2.85 10.72 6.67
N CYS A 52 1.58 11.07 6.60
CA CYS A 52 1.09 12.44 6.73
C CYS A 52 0.51 12.67 8.13
N PHE A 53 1.39 12.89 9.11
CA PHE A 53 0.99 13.19 10.49
C PHE A 53 0.48 14.62 10.63
N GLU A 54 -0.63 14.80 11.36
CA GLU A 54 -1.15 16.10 11.81
C GLU A 54 -0.55 16.52 13.14
N ASP A 55 -0.22 15.54 13.99
CA ASP A 55 0.48 15.73 15.26
C ASP A 55 1.47 14.58 15.51
N GLU A 56 2.04 14.48 16.70
CA GLU A 56 3.01 13.44 17.02
C GLU A 56 2.47 12.01 16.98
N THR A 57 1.15 11.85 17.04
CA THR A 57 0.47 10.56 17.26
C THR A 57 -0.55 10.19 16.22
N HIS A 58 -1.16 11.17 15.55
CA HIS A 58 -2.28 10.94 14.63
C HIS A 58 -1.94 11.33 13.20
N LEU A 59 -2.27 10.43 12.29
CA LEU A 59 -2.27 10.70 10.86
C LEU A 59 -3.51 11.51 10.49
N GLY A 60 -3.35 12.41 9.55
CA GLY A 60 -4.44 13.12 8.92
C GLY A 60 -5.44 12.21 8.21
N PRO A 61 -6.47 12.78 7.58
CA PRO A 61 -7.40 12.02 6.77
C PRO A 61 -6.60 11.27 5.68
N GLY A 62 -6.81 9.96 5.55
CA GLY A 62 -6.01 9.08 4.69
C GLY A 62 -5.94 9.59 3.25
N ALA A 63 -4.75 9.53 2.67
CA ALA A 63 -4.47 10.06 1.34
C ALA A 63 -5.23 9.35 0.20
N HIS A 64 -5.61 8.07 0.40
CA HIS A 64 -6.12 7.20 -0.66
C HIS A 64 -7.61 6.83 -0.52
N GLY A 65 -8.38 7.52 0.35
CA GLY A 65 -9.70 7.11 0.82
C GLY A 65 -10.62 6.50 -0.24
N GLU A 66 -10.94 7.22 -1.32
CA GLU A 66 -11.83 6.74 -2.38
C GLU A 66 -11.26 5.54 -3.14
N TYR A 67 -9.94 5.45 -3.33
CA TYR A 67 -9.28 4.33 -4.01
C TYR A 67 -9.23 3.08 -3.14
N VAL A 68 -9.06 3.24 -1.83
CA VAL A 68 -9.15 2.13 -0.87
C VAL A 68 -10.53 1.52 -0.90
N GLU A 69 -11.57 2.35 -0.80
CA GLU A 69 -12.96 1.88 -0.84
C GLU A 69 -13.34 1.27 -2.19
N ALA A 70 -12.89 1.86 -3.31
CA ALA A 70 -13.09 1.31 -4.65
C ALA A 70 -12.48 -0.09 -4.79
N MET A 71 -11.25 -0.29 -4.27
CA MET A 71 -10.59 -1.60 -4.30
C MET A 71 -11.29 -2.62 -3.41
N LYS A 72 -11.75 -2.23 -2.21
CA LYS A 72 -12.54 -3.10 -1.31
C LYS A 72 -13.85 -3.54 -1.97
N GLN A 73 -14.53 -2.62 -2.66
CA GLN A 73 -15.76 -2.94 -3.38
C GLN A 73 -15.51 -3.92 -4.54
N VAL A 74 -14.47 -3.71 -5.35
CA VAL A 74 -14.11 -4.64 -6.42
C VAL A 74 -13.76 -6.02 -5.86
N ALA A 75 -13.02 -6.08 -4.75
CA ALA A 75 -12.69 -7.34 -4.08
C ALA A 75 -13.96 -8.12 -3.69
N LEU A 76 -14.94 -7.43 -3.10
CA LEU A 76 -16.21 -8.03 -2.70
C LEU A 76 -17.03 -8.47 -3.91
N GLU A 77 -17.26 -7.58 -4.89
CA GLU A 77 -18.09 -7.84 -6.08
C GLU A 77 -17.55 -9.02 -6.92
N TRP A 78 -16.22 -9.13 -7.01
CA TRP A 78 -15.55 -10.12 -7.84
C TRP A 78 -15.03 -11.33 -7.06
N ASN A 79 -15.36 -11.41 -5.78
CA ASN A 79 -14.89 -12.47 -4.89
C ASN A 79 -13.37 -12.69 -5.02
N VAL A 80 -12.60 -11.61 -4.84
CA VAL A 80 -11.14 -11.61 -4.85
C VAL A 80 -10.64 -11.41 -3.43
N PRO A 81 -9.72 -12.25 -2.92
CA PRO A 81 -9.09 -12.01 -1.62
C PRO A 81 -8.42 -10.64 -1.57
N LEU A 82 -8.51 -9.99 -0.41
CA LEU A 82 -7.97 -8.66 -0.18
C LEU A 82 -7.17 -8.61 1.11
N VAL A 83 -5.99 -7.97 1.04
CA VAL A 83 -5.21 -7.56 2.21
C VAL A 83 -5.39 -6.05 2.40
N ASP A 84 -5.96 -5.62 3.52
CA ASP A 84 -6.12 -4.20 3.84
C ASP A 84 -4.82 -3.59 4.41
N LEU A 85 -3.82 -3.45 3.52
CA LEU A 85 -2.54 -2.85 3.89
C LEU A 85 -2.70 -1.40 4.34
N HIS A 86 -3.66 -0.65 3.78
CA HIS A 86 -3.94 0.73 4.18
C HIS A 86 -4.28 0.81 5.67
N GLY A 87 -5.28 0.07 6.12
CA GLY A 87 -5.67 0.04 7.52
C GLY A 87 -4.55 -0.47 8.43
N MET A 88 -3.88 -1.56 8.03
CA MET A 88 -2.77 -2.14 8.81
C MET A 88 -1.57 -1.18 8.92
N SER A 89 -1.21 -0.48 7.86
CA SER A 89 -0.09 0.46 7.86
C SER A 89 -0.40 1.73 8.63
N ARG A 90 -1.64 2.24 8.54
CA ARG A 90 -2.11 3.36 9.34
C ARG A 90 -1.96 3.07 10.83
N THR A 91 -2.46 1.95 11.30
CA THR A 91 -2.31 1.51 12.69
C THR A 91 -0.84 1.43 13.10
N ALA A 92 0.00 0.80 12.27
CA ALA A 92 1.43 0.66 12.57
C ALA A 92 2.16 2.01 12.63
N LEU A 93 1.78 2.99 11.79
CA LEU A 93 2.34 4.34 11.80
C LEU A 93 1.95 5.10 13.07
N GLU A 94 0.68 5.07 13.46
CA GLU A 94 0.18 5.75 14.66
C GLU A 94 0.78 5.13 15.95
N GLU A 95 0.93 3.80 16.02
CA GLU A 95 1.64 3.12 17.11
C GLU A 95 3.13 3.54 17.20
N ALA A 96 3.80 3.68 16.05
CA ALA A 96 5.20 4.10 15.99
C ALA A 96 5.38 5.60 16.27
N ARG A 97 4.34 6.39 16.03
CA ARG A 97 4.34 7.85 16.10
C ARG A 97 5.23 8.51 15.04
N GLU A 98 5.12 9.85 14.94
CA GLU A 98 5.77 10.66 13.92
C GLU A 98 7.29 10.44 13.88
N MET A 99 7.99 10.62 14.98
CA MET A 99 9.46 10.57 15.03
C MET A 99 10.03 9.19 14.66
N LYS A 100 9.49 8.12 15.25
CA LYS A 100 10.02 6.77 15.04
C LYS A 100 9.74 6.25 13.63
N SER A 101 8.58 6.58 13.07
CA SER A 101 8.20 6.15 11.71
C SER A 101 9.01 6.82 10.59
N ARG A 102 9.74 7.90 10.86
CA ARG A 102 10.64 8.53 9.87
C ARG A 102 11.63 7.55 9.27
N SER A 103 12.19 6.65 10.09
CA SER A 103 13.16 5.65 9.64
C SER A 103 12.60 4.63 8.63
N TRP A 104 11.29 4.56 8.44
CA TRP A 104 10.63 3.67 7.47
C TRP A 104 10.48 4.30 6.09
N TYR A 105 10.54 5.65 5.99
CA TYR A 105 10.35 6.41 4.76
C TYR A 105 11.64 7.13 4.35
N MET A 106 11.66 7.70 3.15
CA MET A 106 12.83 8.38 2.59
C MET A 106 13.05 9.74 3.28
N TYR A 107 13.31 9.67 4.60
CA TYR A 107 13.74 10.77 5.46
C TYR A 107 15.22 10.62 5.74
N PHE A 108 16.03 11.56 5.26
CA PHE A 108 17.46 11.59 5.51
C PHE A 108 18.00 13.02 5.40
N GLU A 109 19.15 13.26 6.03
CA GLU A 109 19.83 14.54 6.02
C GLU A 109 20.68 14.71 4.76
N GLN A 110 21.03 15.98 4.44
CA GLN A 110 21.95 16.28 3.34
C GLN A 110 23.27 15.52 3.51
N GLY A 111 23.71 14.83 2.44
CA GLY A 111 24.95 14.07 2.41
C GLY A 111 24.93 12.74 3.17
N GLU A 112 23.77 12.26 3.62
CA GLU A 112 23.64 10.92 4.23
C GLU A 112 23.86 9.80 3.21
N TYR A 113 23.57 10.06 1.94
CA TYR A 113 23.76 9.12 0.81
C TYR A 113 24.43 9.82 -0.37
N ASP A 114 25.45 9.18 -0.95
CA ASP A 114 26.19 9.73 -2.09
C ASP A 114 25.30 9.97 -3.32
N GLU A 115 24.35 9.06 -3.58
CA GLU A 115 23.39 9.16 -4.69
C GLU A 115 22.28 10.19 -4.45
N HIS A 116 22.14 10.68 -3.22
CA HIS A 116 21.13 11.65 -2.79
C HIS A 116 21.79 12.75 -1.97
N PRO A 117 22.47 13.71 -2.62
CA PRO A 117 23.24 14.74 -1.91
C PRO A 117 22.36 15.72 -1.12
N GLU A 118 21.11 15.88 -1.52
CA GLU A 118 20.13 16.75 -0.85
C GLU A 118 19.37 16.02 0.24
N GLU A 119 18.86 16.75 1.24
CA GLU A 119 17.97 16.18 2.25
C GLU A 119 16.67 15.67 1.62
N SER A 120 16.03 14.69 2.25
CA SER A 120 14.70 14.19 1.85
C SER A 120 13.74 14.18 3.04
N ARG A 121 12.48 14.52 2.73
CA ARG A 121 11.33 14.48 3.66
C ARG A 121 10.14 13.80 2.98
N ASP A 122 10.39 12.66 2.36
CA ASP A 122 9.41 11.95 1.54
C ASP A 122 8.52 11.04 2.40
N ASN A 123 7.24 11.33 2.42
CA ASN A 123 6.20 10.62 3.17
C ASN A 123 5.62 9.39 2.43
N THR A 124 6.15 9.04 1.27
CA THR A 124 5.57 8.04 0.36
C THR A 124 6.51 6.87 0.09
N HIS A 125 7.76 7.16 -0.30
CA HIS A 125 8.73 6.14 -0.66
C HIS A 125 9.45 5.58 0.56
N LEU A 126 9.75 4.28 0.50
CA LEU A 126 10.25 3.53 1.66
C LEU A 126 11.77 3.39 1.66
N ARG A 127 12.35 3.47 2.85
CA ARG A 127 13.67 2.91 3.15
C ARG A 127 13.54 1.39 3.37
N TYR A 128 14.67 0.69 3.39
CA TYR A 128 14.72 -0.75 3.61
C TYR A 128 13.95 -1.20 4.87
N ALA A 129 14.11 -0.48 5.99
CA ALA A 129 13.40 -0.81 7.23
C ALA A 129 11.89 -0.73 7.09
N GLY A 130 11.38 0.27 6.37
CA GLY A 130 9.95 0.39 6.05
C GLY A 130 9.48 -0.71 5.11
N ALA A 131 10.25 -1.02 4.06
CA ALA A 131 9.92 -2.09 3.13
C ALA A 131 9.78 -3.44 3.86
N VAL A 132 10.71 -3.79 4.75
CA VAL A 132 10.63 -5.01 5.57
C VAL A 132 9.42 -4.98 6.51
N LYS A 133 9.18 -3.84 7.18
CA LYS A 133 8.03 -3.67 8.09
C LYS A 133 6.71 -3.93 7.37
N PHE A 134 6.49 -3.27 6.23
CA PHE A 134 5.22 -3.36 5.51
C PHE A 134 5.07 -4.68 4.73
N ALA A 135 6.16 -5.29 4.25
CA ALA A 135 6.13 -6.66 3.74
C ALA A 135 5.68 -7.65 4.82
N GLY A 136 6.10 -7.44 6.08
CA GLY A 136 5.62 -8.23 7.22
C GLY A 136 4.11 -8.09 7.47
N LEU A 137 3.54 -6.88 7.26
CA LEU A 137 2.08 -6.68 7.34
C LEU A 137 1.35 -7.44 6.23
N ILE A 138 1.85 -7.38 5.00
CA ILE A 138 1.28 -8.13 3.88
C ILE A 138 1.33 -9.64 4.17
N ALA A 139 2.48 -10.15 4.64
CA ALA A 139 2.63 -11.57 4.99
C ALA A 139 1.62 -11.99 6.09
N ARG A 140 1.39 -11.13 7.09
CA ARG A 140 0.35 -11.36 8.09
C ARG A 140 -1.04 -11.43 7.46
N GLY A 141 -1.40 -10.47 6.62
CA GLY A 141 -2.69 -10.46 5.94
C GLY A 141 -2.90 -11.70 5.06
N LEU A 142 -1.86 -12.18 4.36
CA LEU A 142 -1.93 -13.40 3.58
C LEU A 142 -2.14 -14.64 4.45
N ARG A 143 -1.50 -14.73 5.63
CA ARG A 143 -1.78 -15.81 6.60
C ARG A 143 -3.23 -15.79 7.09
N GLU A 144 -3.77 -14.60 7.36
CA GLU A 144 -5.16 -14.41 7.79
C GLU A 144 -6.17 -14.83 6.71
N LEU A 145 -5.84 -14.69 5.42
CA LEU A 145 -6.65 -15.23 4.31
C LEU A 145 -6.70 -16.77 4.31
N GLY A 146 -5.69 -17.44 4.85
CA GLY A 146 -5.62 -18.91 4.93
C GLY A 146 -5.45 -19.61 3.58
N GLY A 147 -5.64 -20.95 3.57
CA GLY A 147 -5.52 -21.79 2.38
C GLY A 147 -4.21 -21.53 1.61
N ILE A 148 -4.27 -21.56 0.28
CA ILE A 148 -3.10 -21.39 -0.58
C ILE A 148 -2.33 -20.08 -0.33
N TYR A 149 -3.00 -19.02 0.16
CA TYR A 149 -2.39 -17.72 0.42
C TYR A 149 -1.56 -17.73 1.71
N GLY A 150 -2.06 -18.39 2.75
CA GLY A 150 -1.33 -18.58 4.00
C GLY A 150 -0.18 -19.57 3.88
N GLU A 151 -0.39 -20.67 3.15
CA GLU A 151 0.60 -21.74 2.94
C GLU A 151 1.86 -21.26 2.20
N MET A 152 1.74 -20.23 1.33
CA MET A 152 2.90 -19.66 0.63
C MET A 152 3.82 -18.83 1.54
N ILE A 153 3.37 -18.46 2.74
CA ILE A 153 4.17 -17.68 3.68
C ILE A 153 4.97 -18.63 4.56
N LEU A 154 6.25 -18.77 4.22
CA LEU A 154 7.17 -19.58 5.01
C LEU A 154 7.44 -18.92 6.36
N ASP A 155 7.45 -19.73 7.44
CA ASP A 155 7.95 -19.27 8.71
C ASP A 155 9.48 -19.14 8.64
N MET A 156 9.97 -17.90 8.68
CA MET A 156 11.40 -17.68 8.88
C MET A 156 11.73 -18.15 10.30
N LYS A 157 12.46 -19.26 10.38
CA LYS A 157 13.00 -19.79 11.63
C LYS A 157 14.16 -18.92 12.13
#